data_a1662d198931adc94e72f79860381da8
#
_entry.id   a1662d198931adc94e72f79860381da8
#
_cell.length_a   1.000
_cell.length_b   1.000
_cell.length_c   1.000
_cell.angle_alpha   90.00
_cell.angle_beta   90.00
_cell.angle_gamma   90.00
#
_symmetry.space_group_name_H-M   'P 1'
#
loop_
_entity.id
_entity.type
_entity.pdbx_description
1 polymer ?
#
loop_
_entity_poly.entity_id
_entity_poly.type
_entity_poly.pdbx_seq_one_letter_code
_entity_poly.pdbx_strand_id
1 'polypeptide(L)'
;MECDWIAQAVLYASASYNVDPLLITAVMETESHFYMGAGSSAGAIGLMQLMPGTAASIGVNPYDPLGNVIGGTIYLRTQLDNFGGWGEYGVTTAVAAYNAGSEAVYRYGGIPPYAETRDYVVKVHRAYMNLYNMCQY
;
A
#
# COMPACT_ATOMS: atom_id res chain seq x y z
N MET A 1 -11.76 5.16 19.18
CA MET A 1 -10.68 6.04 18.68
C MET A 1 -10.19 5.52 17.35
N GLU A 2 -10.12 6.39 16.37
CA GLU A 2 -9.71 6.01 15.01
C GLU A 2 -8.31 5.39 14.97
N CYS A 3 -7.35 5.97 15.69
CA CYS A 3 -5.97 5.48 15.71
C CYS A 3 -5.87 4.04 16.21
N ASP A 4 -6.57 3.72 17.30
CA ASP A 4 -6.57 2.37 17.86
C ASP A 4 -7.23 1.37 16.91
N TRP A 5 -8.30 1.78 16.28
CA TRP A 5 -9.00 0.95 15.32
C TRP A 5 -8.12 0.68 14.09
N ILE A 6 -7.47 1.71 13.56
CA ILE A 6 -6.58 1.56 12.40
C ILE A 6 -5.43 0.60 12.73
N ALA A 7 -4.80 0.76 13.90
CA ALA A 7 -3.71 -0.12 14.33
C ALA A 7 -4.18 -1.57 14.41
N GLN A 8 -5.36 -1.82 14.99
CA GLN A 8 -5.93 -3.17 15.07
C GLN A 8 -6.22 -3.74 13.68
N ALA A 9 -6.78 -2.95 12.79
CA ALA A 9 -7.08 -3.37 11.41
C ALA A 9 -5.80 -3.74 10.66
N VAL A 10 -4.74 -2.94 10.81
CA VAL A 10 -3.44 -3.21 10.20
C VAL A 10 -2.85 -4.52 10.72
N LEU A 11 -2.87 -4.73 12.04
CA LEU A 11 -2.33 -5.95 12.65
C LEU A 11 -3.11 -7.18 12.19
N TYR A 12 -4.43 -7.07 12.12
CA TYR A 12 -5.27 -8.16 11.62
C TYR A 12 -4.94 -8.50 10.16
N ALA A 13 -4.89 -7.50 9.30
CA ALA A 13 -4.58 -7.70 7.87
C ALA A 13 -3.16 -8.23 7.68
N SER A 14 -2.20 -7.72 8.43
CA SER A 14 -0.81 -8.18 8.41
C SER A 14 -0.70 -9.67 8.74
N ALA A 15 -1.36 -10.10 9.82
CA ALA A 15 -1.36 -11.51 10.23
C ALA A 15 -2.08 -12.38 9.21
N SER A 16 -3.19 -11.92 8.65
CA SER A 16 -4.01 -12.69 7.72
C SER A 16 -3.32 -12.92 6.37
N TYR A 17 -2.55 -11.95 5.90
CA TYR A 17 -1.97 -12.00 4.54
C TYR A 17 -0.44 -12.00 4.53
N ASN A 18 0.18 -12.09 5.68
CA ASN A 18 1.63 -12.16 5.83
C ASN A 18 2.35 -10.98 5.15
N VAL A 19 1.92 -9.78 5.49
CA VAL A 19 2.55 -8.54 5.03
C VAL A 19 3.07 -7.77 6.25
N ASP A 20 4.28 -7.24 6.17
CA ASP A 20 4.89 -6.44 7.23
C ASP A 20 3.94 -5.30 7.64
N PRO A 21 3.52 -5.23 8.92
CA PRO A 21 2.61 -4.20 9.38
C PRO A 21 3.18 -2.79 9.22
N LEU A 22 4.50 -2.62 9.30
CA LEU A 22 5.14 -1.33 9.07
C LEU A 22 5.02 -0.91 7.60
N LEU A 23 5.08 -1.87 6.68
CA LEU A 23 4.91 -1.57 5.26
C LEU A 23 3.47 -1.17 4.96
N ILE A 24 2.49 -1.89 5.51
CA ILE A 24 1.06 -1.52 5.36
C ILE A 24 0.85 -0.09 5.89
N THR A 25 1.39 0.21 7.06
CA THR A 25 1.24 1.52 7.70
C THR A 25 1.92 2.62 6.88
N ALA A 26 3.11 2.37 6.34
CA ALA A 26 3.83 3.32 5.50
C ALA A 26 3.08 3.64 4.20
N VAL A 27 2.50 2.62 3.58
CA VAL A 27 1.66 2.79 2.39
C VAL A 27 0.42 3.61 2.74
N MET A 28 -0.26 3.27 3.83
CA MET A 28 -1.45 4.00 4.28
C MET A 28 -1.16 5.46 4.58
N GLU A 29 -0.08 5.75 5.29
CA GLU A 29 0.34 7.12 5.57
C GLU A 29 0.55 7.91 4.29
N THR A 30 1.23 7.31 3.32
CA THR A 30 1.52 7.95 2.03
C THR A 30 0.25 8.17 1.22
N GLU A 31 -0.67 7.20 1.24
CA GLU A 31 -1.89 7.26 0.44
C GLU A 31 -2.93 8.26 1.01
N SER A 32 -3.13 8.26 2.31
CA SER A 32 -4.26 8.98 2.91
C SER A 32 -3.94 9.78 4.16
N HIS A 33 -2.71 9.72 4.68
CA HIS A 33 -2.36 10.25 6.00
C HIS A 33 -3.35 9.77 7.08
N PHE A 34 -3.79 8.51 6.97
CA PHE A 34 -4.73 7.86 7.89
C PHE A 34 -6.14 8.49 7.90
N TYR A 35 -6.51 9.18 6.82
CA TYR A 35 -7.85 9.77 6.70
C TYR A 35 -8.80 8.82 5.97
N MET A 36 -9.80 8.31 6.70
CA MET A 36 -10.77 7.35 6.15
C MET A 36 -11.60 7.92 5.00
N GLY A 37 -11.81 9.23 4.98
CA GLY A 37 -12.58 9.91 3.94
C GLY A 37 -11.75 10.33 2.73
N ALA A 38 -10.47 9.93 2.65
CA ALA A 38 -9.62 10.34 1.55
C ALA A 38 -10.12 9.82 0.20
N GLY A 39 -9.97 10.65 -0.82
CA GLY A 39 -10.27 10.29 -2.19
C GLY A 39 -9.30 11.00 -3.12
N SER A 40 -9.16 10.51 -4.35
CA SER A 40 -8.33 11.14 -5.36
C SER A 40 -9.17 11.56 -6.57
N SER A 41 -8.61 12.47 -7.38
CA SER A 41 -9.25 12.88 -8.64
C SER A 41 -9.41 11.71 -9.61
N ALA A 42 -8.56 10.69 -9.50
CA ALA A 42 -8.63 9.48 -10.31
C ALA A 42 -9.68 8.48 -9.81
N GLY A 43 -10.26 8.70 -8.63
CA GLY A 43 -11.30 7.82 -8.06
C GLY A 43 -10.82 6.83 -7.02
N ALA A 44 -9.59 6.94 -6.52
CA ALA A 44 -9.11 6.11 -5.42
C ALA A 44 -9.86 6.43 -4.13
N ILE A 45 -10.05 5.42 -3.29
CA ILE A 45 -10.97 5.46 -2.15
C ILE A 45 -10.25 5.03 -0.87
N GLY A 46 -10.39 5.84 0.17
CA GLY A 46 -10.18 5.48 1.57
C GLY A 46 -8.72 5.41 2.02
N LEU A 47 -8.51 4.73 3.14
CA LEU A 47 -7.21 4.65 3.82
C LEU A 47 -6.07 4.16 2.92
N MET A 48 -6.32 3.12 2.13
CA MET A 48 -5.33 2.51 1.26
C MET A 48 -5.45 2.97 -0.20
N GLN A 49 -6.35 3.91 -0.48
CA GLN A 49 -6.58 4.48 -1.81
C GLN A 49 -6.78 3.41 -2.87
N LEU A 50 -7.77 2.53 -2.66
CA LEU A 50 -8.14 1.51 -3.62
C LEU A 50 -8.96 2.07 -4.77
N MET A 51 -8.59 1.71 -5.99
CA MET A 51 -9.44 1.96 -7.15
C MET A 51 -10.65 1.01 -7.13
N PRO A 52 -11.83 1.48 -7.59
CA PRO A 52 -13.04 0.63 -7.60
C PRO A 52 -12.84 -0.70 -8.34
N GLY A 53 -12.14 -0.69 -9.46
CA GLY A 53 -11.87 -1.91 -10.22
C GLY A 53 -11.00 -2.91 -9.46
N THR A 54 -9.98 -2.43 -8.77
CA THR A 54 -9.12 -3.27 -7.93
C THR A 54 -9.92 -3.87 -6.77
N ALA A 55 -10.73 -3.04 -6.10
CA ALA A 55 -11.58 -3.51 -5.00
C ALA A 55 -12.56 -4.59 -5.48
N ALA A 56 -13.17 -4.39 -6.64
CA ALA A 56 -14.10 -5.37 -7.22
C ALA A 56 -13.40 -6.70 -7.53
N SER A 57 -12.19 -6.65 -8.10
CA SER A 57 -11.44 -7.87 -8.43
C SER A 57 -10.99 -8.64 -7.19
N ILE A 58 -10.73 -7.94 -6.09
CA ILE A 58 -10.37 -8.54 -4.80
C ILE A 58 -11.61 -9.06 -4.07
N GLY A 59 -12.78 -8.45 -4.30
CA GLY A 59 -14.02 -8.82 -3.64
C GLY A 59 -14.28 -8.08 -2.34
N VAL A 60 -13.80 -6.85 -2.21
CA VAL A 60 -14.04 -6.01 -1.03
C VAL A 60 -14.85 -4.77 -1.39
N ASN A 61 -15.54 -4.22 -0.39
CA ASN A 61 -16.19 -2.92 -0.50
C ASN A 61 -15.16 -1.85 -0.07
N PRO A 62 -14.68 -0.99 -1.00
CA PRO A 62 -13.64 -0.01 -0.67
C PRO A 62 -14.16 1.11 0.24
N TYR A 63 -15.48 1.28 0.33
CA TYR A 63 -16.08 2.28 1.22
C TYR A 63 -16.22 1.81 2.65
N ASP A 64 -16.13 0.50 2.90
CA ASP A 64 -16.05 -0.05 4.25
C ASP A 64 -14.62 0.08 4.74
N PRO A 65 -14.36 0.77 5.87
CA PRO A 65 -12.99 1.00 6.33
C PRO A 65 -12.16 -0.27 6.52
N LEU A 66 -12.74 -1.31 7.13
CA LEU A 66 -12.04 -2.59 7.27
C LEU A 66 -11.82 -3.27 5.92
N GLY A 67 -12.84 -3.27 5.06
CA GLY A 67 -12.72 -3.79 3.69
C GLY A 67 -11.62 -3.08 2.92
N ASN A 68 -11.47 -1.77 3.11
CA ASN A 68 -10.43 -0.99 2.47
C ASN A 68 -9.02 -1.42 2.92
N VAL A 69 -8.80 -1.57 4.23
CA VAL A 69 -7.51 -2.00 4.77
C VAL A 69 -7.19 -3.42 4.32
N ILE A 70 -8.15 -4.33 4.38
CA ILE A 70 -7.97 -5.72 3.92
C ILE A 70 -7.65 -5.73 2.42
N GLY A 71 -8.44 -5.02 1.61
CA GLY A 71 -8.24 -4.97 0.16
C GLY A 71 -6.90 -4.37 -0.23
N GLY A 72 -6.49 -3.29 0.43
CA GLY A 72 -5.19 -2.67 0.22
C GLY A 72 -4.04 -3.61 0.57
N THR A 73 -4.19 -4.36 1.67
CA THR A 73 -3.19 -5.33 2.09
C THR A 73 -3.09 -6.50 1.10
N ILE A 74 -4.22 -7.00 0.60
CA ILE A 74 -4.24 -8.05 -0.44
C ILE A 74 -3.56 -7.53 -1.71
N TYR A 75 -3.86 -6.31 -2.13
CA TYR A 75 -3.26 -5.71 -3.32
C TYR A 75 -1.74 -5.55 -3.15
N LEU A 76 -1.30 -5.10 -1.98
CA LEU A 76 0.12 -5.00 -1.65
C LEU A 76 0.78 -6.39 -1.65
N ARG A 77 0.14 -7.40 -1.06
CA ARG A 77 0.61 -8.80 -1.08
C ARG A 77 0.80 -9.28 -2.53
N THR A 78 -0.16 -8.99 -3.39
CA THR A 78 -0.08 -9.35 -4.81
C THR A 78 1.16 -8.73 -5.46
N GLN A 79 1.45 -7.45 -5.19
CA GLN A 79 2.62 -6.80 -5.75
C GLN A 79 3.92 -7.39 -5.19
N LEU A 80 3.95 -7.72 -3.90
CA LEU A 80 5.10 -8.38 -3.29
C LEU A 80 5.33 -9.77 -3.90
N ASP A 81 4.26 -10.52 -4.19
CA ASP A 81 4.37 -11.82 -4.85
C ASP A 81 4.91 -11.68 -6.27
N ASN A 82 4.46 -10.64 -6.99
CA ASN A 82 4.89 -10.41 -8.37
C ASN A 82 6.34 -9.91 -8.46
N PHE A 83 6.76 -9.04 -7.58
CA PHE A 83 8.00 -8.27 -7.75
C PHE A 83 8.98 -8.37 -6.58
N GLY A 84 8.54 -8.80 -5.40
CA GLY A 84 9.37 -8.82 -4.21
C GLY A 84 10.68 -9.62 -4.37
N GLY A 85 10.68 -10.61 -5.25
CA GLY A 85 11.84 -11.43 -5.57
C GLY A 85 12.74 -10.87 -6.67
N TRP A 86 12.49 -9.66 -7.16
CA TRP A 86 13.27 -9.04 -8.26
C TRP A 86 14.58 -8.40 -7.78
N GLY A 87 15.37 -9.13 -7.01
CA GLY A 87 16.67 -8.68 -6.54
C GLY A 87 16.59 -7.69 -5.38
N GLU A 88 17.64 -6.89 -5.24
CA GLU A 88 17.81 -5.96 -4.12
C GLU A 88 16.64 -4.96 -3.98
N TYR A 89 16.08 -4.51 -5.11
CA TYR A 89 15.01 -3.53 -5.12
C TYR A 89 13.62 -4.15 -5.32
N GLY A 90 13.47 -5.44 -5.03
CA GLY A 90 12.21 -6.16 -5.24
C GLY A 90 11.05 -5.56 -4.46
N VAL A 91 11.22 -5.31 -3.16
CA VAL A 91 10.18 -4.70 -2.32
C VAL A 91 9.86 -3.28 -2.80
N THR A 92 10.88 -2.49 -3.12
CA THR A 92 10.70 -1.14 -3.67
C THR A 92 9.93 -1.17 -4.99
N THR A 93 10.22 -2.15 -5.84
CA THR A 93 9.49 -2.36 -7.10
C THR A 93 8.03 -2.72 -6.86
N ALA A 94 7.75 -3.56 -5.86
CA ALA A 94 6.38 -3.89 -5.47
C ALA A 94 5.62 -2.64 -4.99
N VAL A 95 6.27 -1.79 -4.22
CA VAL A 95 5.70 -0.51 -3.76
C VAL A 95 5.39 0.39 -4.96
N ALA A 96 6.31 0.47 -5.93
CA ALA A 96 6.06 1.22 -7.16
C ALA A 96 4.86 0.67 -7.93
N ALA A 97 4.72 -0.66 -7.99
CA ALA A 97 3.58 -1.30 -8.65
C ALA A 97 2.25 -1.01 -7.95
N TYR A 98 2.25 -0.86 -6.63
CA TYR A 98 1.05 -0.46 -5.89
C TYR A 98 0.50 0.88 -6.42
N ASN A 99 1.39 1.82 -6.70
CA ASN A 99 1.02 3.15 -7.21
C ASN A 99 0.77 3.16 -8.73
N ALA A 100 1.67 2.58 -9.52
CA ALA A 100 1.67 2.70 -10.97
C ALA A 100 0.95 1.56 -11.70
N GLY A 101 0.65 0.46 -10.98
CA GLY A 101 0.10 -0.76 -11.57
C GLY A 101 1.20 -1.71 -12.04
N SER A 102 0.86 -3.01 -12.04
CA SER A 102 1.80 -4.07 -12.43
C SER A 102 2.24 -3.96 -13.89
N GLU A 103 1.32 -3.56 -14.79
CA GLU A 103 1.62 -3.44 -16.22
C GLU A 103 2.75 -2.45 -16.49
N ALA A 104 2.74 -1.31 -15.81
CA ALA A 104 3.80 -0.30 -15.97
C ALA A 104 5.15 -0.85 -15.52
N VAL A 105 5.18 -1.59 -14.41
CA VAL A 105 6.41 -2.20 -13.90
C VAL A 105 6.94 -3.24 -14.90
N TYR A 106 6.08 -4.10 -15.43
CA TYR A 106 6.50 -5.07 -16.45
C TYR A 106 7.00 -4.38 -17.71
N ARG A 107 6.33 -3.33 -18.15
CA ARG A 107 6.72 -2.58 -19.36
C ARG A 107 8.11 -1.99 -19.24
N TYR A 108 8.46 -1.44 -18.08
CA TYR A 108 9.76 -0.81 -17.87
C TYR A 108 10.80 -1.75 -17.27
N GLY A 109 10.44 -2.96 -16.91
CA GLY A 109 11.35 -3.92 -16.29
C GLY A 109 11.83 -3.49 -14.90
N GLY A 110 11.06 -2.66 -14.21
CA GLY A 110 11.38 -2.11 -12.90
C GLY A 110 10.53 -0.91 -12.58
N ILE A 111 11.01 -0.05 -11.69
CA ILE A 111 10.28 1.16 -11.29
C ILE A 111 10.06 2.06 -12.51
N PRO A 112 8.80 2.35 -12.87
CA PRO A 112 8.54 3.22 -14.01
C PRO A 112 9.10 4.62 -13.80
N PRO A 113 9.57 5.31 -14.86
CA PRO A 113 10.18 6.64 -14.73
C PRO A 113 9.13 7.74 -14.61
N TYR A 114 8.03 7.49 -13.92
CA TYR A 114 6.99 8.47 -13.66
C TYR A 114 7.36 9.29 -12.44
N ALA A 115 7.26 10.61 -12.54
CA ALA A 115 7.57 11.51 -11.43
C ALA A 115 6.73 11.18 -10.19
N GLU A 116 5.43 10.93 -10.38
CA GLU A 116 4.54 10.55 -9.30
C GLU A 116 5.00 9.27 -8.59
N THR A 117 5.35 8.24 -9.35
CA THR A 117 5.74 6.93 -8.79
C THR A 117 7.09 7.01 -8.08
N ARG A 118 8.04 7.75 -8.63
CA ARG A 118 9.33 7.98 -7.97
C ARG A 118 9.17 8.70 -6.64
N ASP A 119 8.34 9.73 -6.61
CA ASP A 119 8.02 10.47 -5.40
C ASP A 119 7.31 9.59 -4.37
N TYR A 120 6.37 8.77 -4.83
CA TYR A 120 5.63 7.82 -4.01
C TYR A 120 6.57 6.83 -3.31
N VAL A 121 7.48 6.23 -4.05
CA VAL A 121 8.45 5.27 -3.52
C VAL A 121 9.32 5.90 -2.43
N VAL A 122 9.77 7.14 -2.66
CA VAL A 122 10.57 7.87 -1.67
C VAL A 122 9.75 8.13 -0.39
N LYS A 123 8.50 8.53 -0.54
CA LYS A 123 7.62 8.81 0.61
C LYS A 123 7.33 7.56 1.43
N VAL A 124 7.03 6.44 0.76
CA VAL A 124 6.79 5.17 1.45
C VAL A 124 8.06 4.71 2.20
N HIS A 125 9.21 4.79 1.53
CA HIS A 125 10.48 4.42 2.16
C HIS A 125 10.76 5.26 3.41
N ARG A 126 10.58 6.57 3.30
CA ARG A 126 10.78 7.49 4.43
C ARG A 126 9.83 7.18 5.59
N ALA A 127 8.56 6.96 5.29
CA ALA A 127 7.56 6.59 6.29
C ALA A 127 7.92 5.27 6.96
N TYR A 128 8.32 4.27 6.17
CA TYR A 128 8.75 2.97 6.68
C TYR A 128 9.95 3.10 7.64
N MET A 129 10.97 3.83 7.24
CA MET A 129 12.17 4.00 8.06
C MET A 129 11.88 4.76 9.34
N ASN A 130 11.01 5.75 9.30
CA ASN A 130 10.59 6.46 10.51
C ASN A 130 9.88 5.53 11.49
N LEU A 131 8.96 4.70 11.00
CA LEU A 131 8.26 3.71 11.81
C LEU A 131 9.21 2.65 12.36
N TYR A 132 10.09 2.14 11.53
CA TYR A 132 11.08 1.15 11.92
C TYR A 132 11.97 1.68 13.06
N ASN A 133 12.46 2.89 12.94
CA ASN A 133 13.30 3.53 13.97
C ASN A 133 12.53 3.73 15.28
N MET A 134 11.25 4.10 15.23
CA MET A 134 10.40 4.23 16.41
C MET A 134 10.24 2.90 17.14
N CYS A 135 10.15 1.79 16.41
CA CYS A 135 9.95 0.46 16.99
C CYS A 135 11.23 -0.16 17.55
N GLN A 136 12.38 0.49 17.44
CA GLN A 136 13.64 0.01 18.03
C GLN A 136 13.79 0.36 19.51
N TYR A 137 12.88 1.14 20.08
CA TYR A 137 12.94 1.58 21.48
C TYR A 137 11.99 0.83 22.39
#